data_dd3096978daca31eef736da1e214b639
#
_entry.id   dd3096978daca31eef736da1e214b639
#
_cell.length_a   1.000
_cell.length_b   1.000
_cell.length_c   1.000
_cell.angle_alpha   90.00
_cell.angle_beta   90.00
_cell.angle_gamma   90.00
#
_symmetry.space_group_name_H-M   'P 1'
#
loop_
_entity.id
_entity.type
_entity.pdbx_description
1 polymer ?
#
loop_
_entity_poly.entity_id
_entity_poly.type
_entity_poly.pdbx_seq_one_letter_code
_entity_poly.pdbx_strand_id
1 'polypeptide(L)'
;MESLLWSLRFGSTFVTVMGFGHCLYISAVEVTARRRLPTPNSMIDHFQATFPLAKKYSQGLGAIPTLMSAAHYFLNPEHPSSKLLLFAGLSIISIGPYTKFFILPTNHLLLDGESKILEKFVKLLCVNISW
;
A
#
# COMPACT_ATOMS: atom_id res chain seq x y z
N MET A 1 16.25 20.40 -20.63
CA MET A 1 14.84 20.20 -20.28
C MET A 1 14.38 18.77 -20.61
N GLU A 2 14.67 18.25 -21.77
CA GLU A 2 14.26 16.89 -22.18
C GLU A 2 14.75 15.77 -21.24
N SER A 3 16.00 15.83 -20.80
CA SER A 3 16.55 14.85 -19.85
C SER A 3 15.79 14.82 -18.51
N LEU A 4 15.37 15.99 -18.02
CA LEU A 4 14.57 16.09 -16.81
C LEU A 4 13.18 15.46 -17.01
N LEU A 5 12.52 15.77 -18.12
CA LEU A 5 11.20 15.19 -18.43
C LEU A 5 11.25 13.68 -18.60
N TRP A 6 12.33 13.19 -19.24
CA TRP A 6 12.57 11.76 -19.36
C TRP A 6 12.78 11.11 -17.99
N SER A 7 13.59 11.73 -17.12
CA SER A 7 13.83 11.23 -15.76
C SER A 7 12.57 11.20 -14.91
N LEU A 8 11.71 12.21 -15.01
CA LEU A 8 10.42 12.25 -14.31
C LEU A 8 9.49 11.13 -14.78
N ARG A 9 9.39 10.90 -16.10
CA ARG A 9 8.57 9.81 -16.66
C ARG A 9 9.07 8.44 -16.24
N PHE A 10 10.35 8.18 -16.47
CA PHE A 10 10.98 6.91 -16.14
C PHE A 10 10.90 6.65 -14.63
N GLY A 11 11.28 7.65 -13.82
CA GLY A 11 11.28 7.54 -12.36
C GLY A 11 9.89 7.29 -11.79
N SER A 12 8.87 8.04 -12.27
CA SER A 12 7.49 7.81 -11.79
C SER A 12 6.99 6.41 -12.14
N THR A 13 7.24 5.95 -13.37
CA THR A 13 6.87 4.60 -13.80
C THR A 13 7.59 3.52 -12.99
N PHE A 14 8.89 3.67 -12.80
CA PHE A 14 9.72 2.74 -12.05
C PHE A 14 9.24 2.60 -10.59
N VAL A 15 9.03 3.73 -9.90
CA VAL A 15 8.55 3.72 -8.50
C VAL A 15 7.12 3.18 -8.40
N THR A 16 6.27 3.43 -9.41
CA THR A 16 4.92 2.83 -9.46
C THR A 16 4.98 1.32 -9.55
N VAL A 17 5.84 0.78 -10.41
CA VAL A 17 6.03 -0.67 -10.55
C VAL A 17 6.59 -1.28 -9.27
N MET A 18 7.53 -0.61 -8.60
CA MET A 18 8.03 -1.04 -7.29
C MET A 18 6.91 -1.05 -6.23
N GLY A 19 6.05 -0.02 -6.22
CA GLY A 19 4.89 0.05 -5.32
C GLY A 19 3.91 -1.09 -5.54
N PHE A 20 3.63 -1.42 -6.80
CA PHE A 20 2.80 -2.57 -7.16
C PHE A 20 3.42 -3.90 -6.71
N GLY A 21 4.72 -4.09 -6.95
CA GLY A 21 5.47 -5.25 -6.47
C GLY A 21 5.43 -5.39 -4.94
N HIS A 22 5.53 -4.27 -4.22
CA HIS A 22 5.38 -4.24 -2.76
C HIS A 22 3.98 -4.69 -2.30
N CYS A 23 2.93 -4.21 -2.94
CA CYS A 23 1.55 -4.65 -2.65
C CYS A 23 1.35 -6.14 -2.92
N LEU A 24 1.88 -6.65 -4.03
CA LEU A 24 1.86 -8.07 -4.35
C LEU A 24 2.61 -8.91 -3.32
N TYR A 25 3.79 -8.47 -2.88
CA TYR A 25 4.56 -9.14 -1.85
C TYR A 25 3.76 -9.23 -0.54
N ILE A 26 3.19 -8.13 -0.07
CA ILE A 26 2.36 -8.13 1.14
C ILE A 26 1.20 -9.12 0.99
N SER A 27 0.48 -9.07 -0.12
CA SER A 27 -0.71 -9.90 -0.34
C SER A 27 -0.37 -11.38 -0.50
N ALA A 28 0.61 -11.72 -1.31
CA ALA A 28 0.91 -13.10 -1.68
C ALA A 28 1.81 -13.80 -0.65
N VAL A 29 2.75 -13.09 -0.06
CA VAL A 29 3.76 -13.67 0.82
C VAL A 29 3.44 -13.42 2.29
N GLU A 30 3.32 -12.16 2.67
CA GLU A 30 3.21 -11.77 4.08
C GLU A 30 1.88 -12.22 4.71
N VAL A 31 0.77 -11.99 4.01
CA VAL A 31 -0.56 -12.44 4.47
C VAL A 31 -0.60 -13.97 4.55
N THR A 32 -0.03 -14.66 3.56
CA THR A 32 0.03 -16.13 3.55
C THR A 32 0.92 -16.67 4.66
N ALA A 33 2.07 -16.05 4.92
CA ALA A 33 2.97 -16.44 6.01
C ALA A 33 2.30 -16.25 7.38
N ARG A 34 1.60 -15.12 7.59
CA ARG A 34 0.85 -14.89 8.84
C ARG A 34 -0.20 -15.96 9.11
N ARG A 35 -0.93 -16.41 8.07
CA ARG A 35 -1.94 -17.48 8.22
C ARG A 35 -1.38 -18.81 8.67
N ARG A 36 -0.06 -19.03 8.53
CA ARG A 36 0.63 -20.24 8.97
C ARG A 36 1.16 -20.16 10.40
N LEU A 37 1.03 -19.02 11.07
CA LEU A 37 1.45 -18.86 12.44
C LEU A 37 0.53 -19.67 13.38
N PRO A 38 1.10 -20.33 14.41
CA PRO A 38 0.39 -21.35 15.18
C PRO A 38 -0.71 -20.80 16.08
N THR A 39 -0.64 -19.53 16.46
CA THR A 39 -1.61 -18.92 17.37
C THR A 39 -2.08 -17.56 16.89
N PRO A 40 -3.32 -17.15 17.24
CA PRO A 40 -3.79 -15.77 16.95
C PRO A 40 -2.87 -14.69 17.52
N ASN A 41 -2.32 -14.90 18.72
CA ASN A 41 -1.42 -13.94 19.35
C ASN A 41 -0.14 -13.75 18.53
N SER A 42 0.47 -14.83 18.04
CA SER A 42 1.66 -14.71 17.18
C SER A 42 1.37 -14.00 15.85
N MET A 43 0.14 -14.10 15.33
CA MET A 43 -0.27 -13.32 14.14
C MET A 43 -0.35 -11.82 14.45
N ILE A 44 -0.84 -11.47 15.65
CA ILE A 44 -0.95 -10.08 16.12
C ILE A 44 0.43 -9.49 16.34
N ASP A 45 1.29 -10.19 17.07
CA ASP A 45 2.66 -9.76 17.33
C ASP A 45 3.42 -9.50 16.04
N HIS A 46 3.29 -10.42 15.08
CA HIS A 46 3.88 -10.23 13.76
C HIS A 46 3.30 -9.01 13.03
N PHE A 47 1.98 -8.80 13.08
CA PHE A 47 1.34 -7.63 12.48
C PHE A 47 1.80 -6.33 13.13
N GLN A 48 1.85 -6.28 14.46
CA GLN A 48 2.32 -5.11 15.21
C GLN A 48 3.76 -4.74 14.88
N ALA A 49 4.61 -5.73 14.65
CA ALA A 49 6.00 -5.51 14.27
C ALA A 49 6.15 -5.03 12.82
N THR A 50 5.37 -5.58 11.89
CA THR A 50 5.56 -5.33 10.44
C THR A 50 4.74 -4.14 9.92
N PHE A 51 3.55 -3.88 10.46
CA PHE A 51 2.64 -2.85 9.96
C PHE A 51 3.22 -1.42 9.96
N PRO A 52 3.90 -0.93 11.00
CA PRO A 52 4.49 0.41 10.99
C PRO A 52 5.51 0.60 9.87
N LEU A 53 6.33 -0.42 9.62
CA LEU A 53 7.33 -0.42 8.54
C LEU A 53 6.64 -0.42 7.18
N ALA A 54 5.71 -1.35 6.95
CA ALA A 54 4.94 -1.43 5.71
C ALA A 54 4.20 -0.12 5.40
N LYS A 55 3.58 0.50 6.41
CA LYS A 55 2.92 1.81 6.30
C LYS A 55 3.88 2.89 5.82
N LYS A 56 5.07 3.00 6.44
CA LYS A 56 6.09 3.99 6.09
C LYS A 56 6.56 3.83 4.64
N TYR A 57 6.88 2.60 4.23
CA TYR A 57 7.31 2.32 2.85
C TYR A 57 6.19 2.58 1.84
N SER A 58 4.97 2.14 2.11
CA SER A 58 3.82 2.36 1.21
C SER A 58 3.53 3.85 1.01
N GLN A 59 3.68 4.68 2.04
CA GLN A 59 3.51 6.13 1.92
C GLN A 59 4.55 6.74 0.98
N GLY A 60 5.83 6.36 1.11
CA GLY A 60 6.89 6.83 0.20
C GLY A 60 6.67 6.37 -1.24
N LEU A 61 6.36 5.09 -1.42
CA LEU A 61 6.10 4.51 -2.75
C LEU A 61 4.84 5.09 -3.43
N GLY A 62 3.89 5.64 -2.67
CA GLY A 62 2.74 6.35 -3.23
C GLY A 62 3.01 7.83 -3.50
N ALA A 63 3.68 8.53 -2.59
CA ALA A 63 3.90 9.97 -2.70
C ALA A 63 4.89 10.33 -3.81
N ILE A 64 6.01 9.62 -3.91
CA ILE A 64 7.08 9.92 -4.88
C ILE A 64 6.57 9.89 -6.33
N PRO A 65 5.96 8.80 -6.84
CA PRO A 65 5.51 8.77 -8.22
C PRO A 65 4.40 9.78 -8.50
N THR A 66 3.54 10.07 -7.51
CA THR A 66 2.50 11.10 -7.66
C THR A 66 3.12 12.49 -7.87
N LEU A 67 4.10 12.86 -7.05
CA LEU A 67 4.79 14.14 -7.19
C LEU A 67 5.56 14.23 -8.52
N MET A 68 6.24 13.16 -8.93
CA MET A 68 6.97 13.11 -10.21
C MET A 68 6.00 13.22 -11.39
N SER A 69 4.86 12.57 -11.34
CA SER A 69 3.82 12.62 -12.38
C SER A 69 3.19 14.01 -12.48
N ALA A 70 2.91 14.64 -11.35
CA ALA A 70 2.43 16.01 -11.31
C ALA A 70 3.47 17.00 -11.87
N ALA A 71 4.73 16.90 -11.44
CA ALA A 71 5.82 17.72 -11.97
C ALA A 71 5.97 17.56 -13.48
N HIS A 72 5.92 16.35 -14.00
CA HIS A 72 5.97 16.11 -15.45
C HIS A 72 4.80 16.79 -16.17
N TYR A 73 3.58 16.68 -15.63
CA TYR A 73 2.40 17.29 -16.22
C TYR A 73 2.52 18.81 -16.28
N PHE A 74 2.93 19.47 -15.18
CA PHE A 74 3.08 20.94 -15.16
C PHE A 74 4.20 21.46 -16.06
N LEU A 75 5.26 20.67 -16.23
CA LEU A 75 6.39 21.05 -17.12
C LEU A 75 6.12 20.77 -18.59
N ASN A 76 5.23 19.83 -18.92
CA ASN A 76 4.96 19.44 -20.31
C ASN A 76 3.50 18.96 -20.48
N PRO A 77 2.50 19.84 -20.35
CA PRO A 77 1.09 19.48 -20.39
C PRO A 77 0.61 18.93 -21.75
N GLU A 78 1.27 19.37 -22.83
CA GLU A 78 0.89 19.00 -24.20
C GLU A 78 1.36 17.58 -24.58
N HIS A 79 2.28 17.00 -23.82
CA HIS A 79 2.78 15.66 -24.13
C HIS A 79 1.70 14.60 -23.87
N PRO A 80 1.43 13.68 -24.81
CA PRO A 80 0.35 12.68 -24.67
C PRO A 80 0.41 11.86 -23.38
N SER A 81 1.62 11.53 -22.93
CA SER A 81 1.81 10.75 -21.69
C SER A 81 1.55 11.54 -20.41
N SER A 82 1.54 12.89 -20.45
CA SER A 82 1.44 13.72 -19.24
C SER A 82 0.11 13.51 -18.52
N LYS A 83 -0.98 13.46 -19.26
CA LYS A 83 -2.33 13.22 -18.72
C LYS A 83 -2.46 11.82 -18.12
N LEU A 84 -1.89 10.82 -18.80
CA LEU A 84 -1.90 9.43 -18.31
C LEU A 84 -1.09 9.27 -17.02
N LEU A 85 0.08 9.90 -16.97
CA LEU A 85 0.93 9.88 -15.76
C LEU A 85 0.24 10.60 -14.60
N LEU A 86 -0.36 11.76 -14.84
CA LEU A 86 -1.12 12.47 -13.81
C LEU A 86 -2.28 11.63 -13.28
N PHE A 87 -3.06 11.02 -14.19
CA PHE A 87 -4.16 10.14 -13.79
C PHE A 87 -3.67 8.94 -12.96
N ALA A 88 -2.57 8.31 -13.36
CA ALA A 88 -1.95 7.22 -12.59
C ALA A 88 -1.51 7.69 -11.20
N GLY A 89 -0.85 8.86 -11.10
CA GLY A 89 -0.45 9.45 -9.83
C GLY A 89 -1.64 9.76 -8.91
N LEU A 90 -2.71 10.34 -9.44
CA LEU A 90 -3.95 10.61 -8.70
C LEU A 90 -4.63 9.32 -8.22
N SER A 91 -4.61 8.27 -9.03
CA SER A 91 -5.14 6.96 -8.65
C SER A 91 -4.37 6.36 -7.47
N ILE A 92 -3.04 6.49 -7.47
CA ILE A 92 -2.21 6.00 -6.35
C ILE A 92 -2.49 6.79 -5.07
N ILE A 93 -2.55 8.12 -5.14
CA ILE A 93 -2.77 8.94 -3.94
C ILE A 93 -4.18 8.71 -3.34
N SER A 94 -5.17 8.32 -4.15
CA SER A 94 -6.52 8.00 -3.68
C SER A 94 -6.57 6.79 -2.76
N ILE A 95 -5.57 5.91 -2.82
CA ILE A 95 -5.41 4.76 -1.90
C ILE A 95 -5.21 5.26 -0.45
N GLY A 96 -4.57 6.41 -0.26
CA GLY A 96 -4.32 6.98 1.06
C GLY A 96 -5.61 7.27 1.86
N PRO A 97 -6.54 8.09 1.35
CA PRO A 97 -7.84 8.28 1.96
C PRO A 97 -8.62 6.98 2.18
N TYR A 98 -8.67 6.11 1.17
CA TYR A 98 -9.31 4.80 1.31
C TYR A 98 -8.73 4.01 2.49
N THR A 99 -7.42 3.90 2.57
CA THR A 99 -6.74 3.22 3.67
C THR A 99 -7.06 3.87 5.01
N LYS A 100 -7.06 5.21 5.07
CA LYS A 100 -7.33 5.95 6.30
C LYS A 100 -8.75 5.72 6.84
N PHE A 101 -9.75 5.71 5.97
CA PHE A 101 -11.14 5.64 6.41
C PHE A 101 -11.65 4.20 6.57
N PHE A 102 -11.16 3.26 5.78
CA PHE A 102 -11.70 1.89 5.75
C PHE A 102 -10.76 0.86 6.36
N ILE A 103 -9.45 0.99 6.18
CA ILE A 103 -8.49 -0.03 6.62
C ILE A 103 -7.91 0.32 8.00
N LEU A 104 -7.54 1.59 8.21
CA LEU A 104 -6.84 2.02 9.42
C LEU A 104 -7.64 1.80 10.71
N PRO A 105 -8.97 2.02 10.77
CA PRO A 105 -9.74 1.73 11.97
C PRO A 105 -9.62 0.27 12.41
N THR A 106 -9.73 -0.67 11.45
CA THR A 106 -9.54 -2.11 11.72
C THR A 106 -8.13 -2.43 12.19
N ASN A 107 -7.12 -1.79 11.56
CA ASN A 107 -5.72 -1.99 11.92
C ASN A 107 -5.40 -1.45 13.32
N HIS A 108 -6.03 -0.35 13.74
CA HIS A 108 -5.85 0.18 15.09
C HIS A 108 -6.38 -0.79 16.16
N LEU A 109 -7.54 -1.40 15.92
CA LEU A 109 -8.07 -2.45 16.83
C LEU A 109 -7.08 -3.61 16.99
N LEU A 110 -6.39 -3.98 15.90
CA LEU A 110 -5.34 -5.01 15.92
C LEU A 110 -4.08 -4.55 16.65
N LEU A 111 -3.71 -3.28 16.54
CA LEU A 111 -2.52 -2.71 17.19
C LEU A 111 -2.73 -2.50 18.70
N ASP A 112 -3.94 -2.12 19.10
CA ASP A 112 -4.27 -1.82 20.49
C ASP A 112 -4.52 -3.09 21.33
N GLY A 113 -4.51 -4.27 20.71
CA GLY A 113 -4.56 -5.55 21.42
C GLY A 113 -5.88 -5.83 22.12
N GLU A 114 -6.98 -5.22 21.69
CA GLU A 114 -8.34 -5.52 22.21
C GLU A 114 -8.75 -6.95 21.84
N SER A 115 -8.28 -7.89 22.64
CA SER A 115 -8.31 -9.34 22.40
C SER A 115 -9.69 -9.94 22.10
N LYS A 116 -10.78 -9.37 22.62
CA LYS A 116 -12.13 -9.92 22.45
C LYS A 116 -12.73 -9.69 21.07
N ILE A 117 -12.47 -8.53 20.47
CA ILE A 117 -12.93 -8.23 19.09
C ILE A 117 -12.08 -9.00 18.10
N LEU A 118 -10.81 -9.15 18.42
CA LEU A 118 -9.83 -9.88 17.62
C LEU A 118 -10.16 -11.38 17.53
N GLU A 119 -10.49 -12.02 18.63
CA GLU A 119 -10.87 -13.43 18.65
C GLU A 119 -12.10 -13.68 17.76
N LYS A 120 -13.05 -12.74 17.76
CA LYS A 120 -14.23 -12.78 16.90
C LYS A 120 -13.88 -12.59 15.42
N PHE A 121 -12.95 -11.68 15.12
CA PHE A 121 -12.53 -11.37 13.75
C PHE A 121 -11.64 -12.48 13.15
N VAL A 122 -10.73 -13.03 13.94
CA VAL A 122 -9.90 -14.18 13.56
C VAL A 122 -10.75 -15.42 13.36
N LYS A 123 -11.73 -15.68 14.23
CA LYS A 123 -12.71 -16.75 14.04
C LYS A 123 -13.53 -16.57 12.75
N LEU A 124 -13.99 -15.36 12.44
CA LEU A 124 -14.73 -15.07 11.20
C LEU A 124 -13.84 -15.28 9.93
N LEU A 125 -12.58 -14.89 9.99
CA LEU A 125 -11.63 -15.10 8.88
C LEU A 125 -11.21 -16.57 8.75
N CYS A 126 -11.09 -17.30 9.85
CA CYS A 126 -10.69 -18.71 9.82
C CYS A 126 -11.87 -19.63 9.44
N VAL A 127 -13.09 -19.32 9.84
CA VAL A 127 -14.28 -20.15 9.53
C VAL A 127 -14.67 -20.07 8.04
N ASN A 128 -14.36 -18.99 7.36
CA ASN A 128 -14.67 -18.85 5.92
C ASN A 128 -13.57 -19.43 4.98
N ILE A 129 -12.53 -20.09 5.49
CA ILE A 129 -11.40 -20.59 4.69
C ILE A 129 -11.08 -22.07 5.03
N SER A 130 -12.05 -22.84 5.49
CA SER A 130 -11.92 -24.29 5.47
C SER A 130 -12.29 -24.81 4.06
N TRP A 131 -11.30 -24.80 3.18
CA TRP A 131 -11.28 -25.58 1.92
C TRP A 131 -10.19 -26.63 2.02
#